data_dd215c11620a2e7ab5c30f1ebbb51e69
#
_entry.id   dd215c11620a2e7ab5c30f1ebbb51e69
#
_cell.length_a   1.000
_cell.length_b   1.000
_cell.length_c   1.000
_cell.angle_alpha   90.00
_cell.angle_beta   90.00
_cell.angle_gamma   90.00
#
_symmetry.space_group_name_H-M   'P 1'
#
loop_
_entity.id
_entity.type
_entity.pdbx_description
1 polymer ?
#
loop_
_entity_poly.entity_id
_entity_poly.type
_entity_poly.pdbx_seq_one_letter_code
_entity_poly.pdbx_strand_id
1 'polypeptide(L)'
;FDENSSYSTRHHKLHLRKAQRSGISVRLSKGKINVVYPQILNPYSKILQTAVRKGIERALRLEAKQYLPDKVKEFAEKYGFKYNKLTLKNIKSRWGSCSRKNNINLSIHLMRLPAHLIDYVILHELVHTVHHNHSAKFWKMLNDITGRSKVIEKK
;
A
#
# COMPACT_ATOMS: atom_id res chain seq x y z
N PHE A 1 -15.20 -13.20 -0.54
CA PHE A 1 -15.08 -13.21 0.92
C PHE A 1 -16.43 -13.58 1.56
N ASP A 2 -16.39 -14.38 2.59
CA ASP A 2 -17.55 -14.75 3.39
C ASP A 2 -17.15 -14.84 4.88
N GLU A 3 -18.06 -15.34 5.72
CA GLU A 3 -17.80 -15.44 7.18
C GLU A 3 -16.63 -16.36 7.51
N ASN A 4 -16.31 -17.29 6.63
CA ASN A 4 -15.22 -18.25 6.83
C ASN A 4 -13.90 -17.76 6.22
N SER A 5 -13.90 -16.61 5.56
CA SER A 5 -12.71 -16.07 4.92
C SER A 5 -11.67 -15.68 5.96
N SER A 6 -10.44 -16.14 5.74
CA SER A 6 -9.28 -15.78 6.55
C SER A 6 -8.41 -14.82 5.75
N TYR A 7 -8.57 -13.54 5.98
CA TYR A 7 -7.82 -12.50 5.27
C TYR A 7 -7.30 -11.46 6.24
N SER A 8 -6.06 -11.06 6.03
CA SER A 8 -5.43 -10.03 6.86
C SER A 8 -4.63 -9.08 5.98
N THR A 9 -4.65 -7.80 6.36
CA THR A 9 -3.66 -6.84 5.92
C THR A 9 -2.50 -6.88 6.91
N ARG A 10 -1.57 -5.94 6.82
CA ARG A 10 -0.39 -5.91 7.71
C ARG A 10 -0.78 -5.86 9.19
N HIS A 11 -1.78 -5.06 9.53
CA HIS A 11 -2.20 -4.83 10.91
C HIS A 11 -3.69 -4.99 11.16
N HIS A 12 -4.45 -5.49 10.18
CA HIS A 12 -5.90 -5.63 10.31
C HIS A 12 -6.35 -6.99 9.82
N LYS A 13 -7.25 -7.60 10.58
CA LYS A 13 -7.86 -8.88 10.21
C LYS A 13 -9.32 -8.67 9.82
N LEU A 14 -9.73 -9.30 8.71
CA LEU A 14 -11.09 -9.21 8.20
C LEU A 14 -12.02 -10.09 9.03
N HIS A 15 -13.15 -9.51 9.46
CA HIS A 15 -14.24 -10.23 10.13
C HIS A 15 -15.55 -9.89 9.45
N LEU A 16 -16.18 -10.89 8.84
CA LEU A 16 -17.51 -10.78 8.28
C LEU A 16 -18.51 -11.42 9.22
N ARG A 17 -19.64 -10.75 9.46
CA ARG A 17 -20.72 -11.26 10.30
C ARG A 17 -22.06 -10.87 9.70
N LYS A 18 -22.99 -11.83 9.62
CA LYS A 18 -24.35 -11.52 9.22
C LYS A 18 -25.19 -11.17 10.46
N ALA A 19 -26.17 -10.31 10.27
CA ALA A 19 -27.04 -9.86 11.34
C ALA A 19 -28.40 -9.49 10.78
N GLN A 20 -29.37 -9.39 11.65
CA GLN A 20 -30.72 -8.96 11.27
C GLN A 20 -30.72 -7.45 11.17
N ARG A 21 -30.48 -6.93 9.98
CA ARG A 21 -30.37 -5.50 9.71
C ARG A 21 -30.68 -5.20 8.24
N SER A 22 -30.82 -3.92 7.92
CA SER A 22 -31.19 -3.47 6.58
C SER A 22 -30.00 -3.11 5.67
N GLY A 23 -28.84 -2.82 6.23
CA GLY A 23 -27.70 -2.36 5.42
C GLY A 23 -26.39 -3.01 5.82
N ILE A 24 -25.33 -2.67 5.09
CA ILE A 24 -23.97 -3.16 5.35
C ILE A 24 -23.21 -2.11 6.14
N SER A 25 -22.53 -2.54 7.19
CA SER A 25 -21.66 -1.69 8.01
C SER A 25 -20.21 -2.15 7.85
N VAL A 26 -19.31 -1.21 7.62
CA VAL A 26 -17.87 -1.47 7.55
C VAL A 26 -17.17 -0.55 8.56
N ARG A 27 -16.50 -1.12 9.53
CA ARG A 27 -15.80 -0.36 10.57
C ARG A 27 -14.40 -0.90 10.81
N LEU A 28 -13.44 0.00 10.96
CA LEU A 28 -12.09 -0.35 11.38
C LEU A 28 -11.96 -0.08 12.87
N SER A 29 -11.49 -1.06 13.63
CA SER A 29 -11.22 -0.88 15.06
C SER A 29 -10.14 -1.85 15.52
N LYS A 30 -9.16 -1.34 16.26
CA LYS A 30 -8.14 -2.13 16.94
C LYS A 30 -7.65 -3.38 16.19
N GLY A 31 -7.17 -3.19 14.97
CA GLY A 31 -6.62 -4.28 14.17
C GLY A 31 -7.67 -5.16 13.49
N LYS A 32 -8.91 -4.69 13.37
CA LYS A 32 -9.98 -5.44 12.74
C LYS A 32 -10.70 -4.62 11.68
N ILE A 33 -11.07 -5.29 10.59
CA ILE A 33 -12.00 -4.77 9.59
C ILE A 33 -13.31 -5.49 9.85
N ASN A 34 -14.24 -4.83 10.51
CA ASN A 34 -15.52 -5.44 10.89
C ASN A 34 -16.58 -5.13 9.84
N VAL A 35 -17.06 -6.14 9.16
CA VAL A 35 -18.12 -6.04 8.15
C VAL A 35 -19.34 -6.79 8.67
N VAL A 36 -20.47 -6.08 8.81
CA VAL A 36 -21.73 -6.65 9.23
C VAL A 36 -22.72 -6.47 8.09
N TYR A 37 -23.39 -7.53 7.69
CA TYR A 37 -24.28 -7.51 6.53
C TYR A 37 -25.63 -8.20 6.83
N PRO A 38 -26.70 -7.87 6.06
CA PRO A 38 -28.02 -8.46 6.29
C PRO A 38 -28.01 -9.98 6.10
N GLN A 39 -28.73 -10.70 6.96
CA GLN A 39 -28.87 -12.16 6.89
C GLN A 39 -29.42 -12.65 5.54
N ILE A 40 -30.31 -11.86 4.94
CA ILE A 40 -30.95 -12.23 3.68
C ILE A 40 -30.06 -12.00 2.46
N LEU A 41 -28.94 -11.28 2.64
CA LEU A 41 -28.05 -10.98 1.53
C LEU A 41 -27.12 -12.17 1.26
N ASN A 42 -26.99 -12.53 -0.04
CA ASN A 42 -26.03 -13.54 -0.44
C ASN A 42 -24.61 -13.02 -0.16
N PRO A 43 -23.77 -13.79 0.60
CA PRO A 43 -22.41 -13.35 0.89
C PRO A 43 -21.58 -13.05 -0.36
N TYR A 44 -21.86 -13.73 -1.45
CA TYR A 44 -21.11 -13.53 -2.71
C TYR A 44 -21.70 -12.44 -3.60
N SER A 45 -22.70 -11.70 -3.12
CA SER A 45 -23.28 -10.60 -3.89
C SER A 45 -22.23 -9.52 -4.17
N LYS A 46 -22.37 -8.84 -5.30
CA LYS A 46 -21.46 -7.80 -5.72
C LYS A 46 -21.40 -6.64 -4.72
N ILE A 47 -22.56 -6.32 -4.12
CA ILE A 47 -22.66 -5.23 -3.14
C ILE A 47 -21.79 -5.54 -1.92
N LEU A 48 -21.89 -6.74 -1.36
CA LEU A 48 -21.10 -7.12 -0.19
C LEU A 48 -19.61 -7.20 -0.53
N GLN A 49 -19.26 -7.83 -1.66
CA GLN A 49 -17.85 -7.95 -2.04
C GLN A 49 -17.21 -6.58 -2.27
N THR A 50 -17.95 -5.63 -2.85
CA THR A 50 -17.47 -4.26 -3.01
C THR A 50 -17.24 -3.58 -1.66
N ALA A 51 -18.17 -3.75 -0.71
CA ALA A 51 -18.04 -3.19 0.62
C ALA A 51 -16.82 -3.74 1.36
N VAL A 52 -16.57 -5.06 1.24
CA VAL A 52 -15.40 -5.70 1.83
C VAL A 52 -14.11 -5.13 1.25
N ARG A 53 -14.03 -5.00 -0.08
CA ARG A 53 -12.85 -4.41 -0.73
C ARG A 53 -12.58 -2.98 -0.28
N LYS A 54 -13.63 -2.18 -0.15
CA LYS A 54 -13.48 -0.81 0.36
C LYS A 54 -12.97 -0.77 1.80
N GLY A 55 -13.42 -1.70 2.62
CA GLY A 55 -12.94 -1.85 3.99
C GLY A 55 -11.45 -2.19 4.03
N ILE A 56 -11.03 -3.13 3.18
CA ILE A 56 -9.63 -3.52 3.05
C ILE A 56 -8.79 -2.32 2.57
N GLU A 57 -9.27 -1.57 1.57
CA GLU A 57 -8.57 -0.40 1.06
C GLU A 57 -8.43 0.69 2.13
N ARG A 58 -9.44 0.88 2.97
CA ARG A 58 -9.36 1.81 4.10
C ARG A 58 -8.30 1.38 5.11
N ALA A 59 -8.22 0.09 5.40
CA ALA A 59 -7.19 -0.46 6.30
C ALA A 59 -5.79 -0.27 5.70
N LEU A 60 -5.62 -0.56 4.41
CA LEU A 60 -4.35 -0.36 3.73
C LEU A 60 -3.93 1.11 3.74
N ARG A 61 -4.87 2.03 3.53
CA ARG A 61 -4.58 3.47 3.56
C ARG A 61 -4.15 3.92 4.95
N LEU A 62 -4.81 3.43 5.99
CA LEU A 62 -4.44 3.75 7.36
C LEU A 62 -3.03 3.24 7.69
N GLU A 63 -2.76 1.98 7.33
CA GLU A 63 -1.43 1.38 7.53
C GLU A 63 -0.35 2.12 6.75
N ALA A 64 -0.66 2.50 5.49
CA ALA A 64 0.27 3.25 4.65
C ALA A 64 0.60 4.62 5.26
N LYS A 65 -0.39 5.32 5.78
CA LYS A 65 -0.19 6.62 6.43
C LYS A 65 0.69 6.52 7.67
N GLN A 66 0.64 5.40 8.38
CA GLN A 66 1.43 5.19 9.58
C GLN A 66 2.86 4.77 9.28
N TYR A 67 3.09 4.08 8.16
CA TYR A 67 4.38 3.47 7.85
C TYR A 67 5.19 4.23 6.80
N LEU A 68 4.57 4.58 5.66
CA LEU A 68 5.32 5.06 4.50
C LEU A 68 5.96 6.44 4.67
N PRO A 69 5.27 7.46 5.20
CA PRO A 69 5.89 8.79 5.33
C PRO A 69 7.16 8.78 6.18
N ASP A 70 7.16 8.05 7.29
CA ASP A 70 8.31 7.96 8.18
C ASP A 70 9.47 7.23 7.51
N LYS A 71 9.18 6.16 6.75
CA LYS A 71 10.20 5.42 6.01
C LYS A 71 10.82 6.24 4.90
N VAL A 72 10.00 6.97 4.15
CA VAL A 72 10.50 7.85 3.09
C VAL A 72 11.42 8.92 3.68
N LYS A 73 11.00 9.52 4.78
CA LYS A 73 11.81 10.54 5.47
C LYS A 73 13.13 9.95 5.98
N GLU A 74 13.07 8.78 6.61
CA GLU A 74 14.25 8.08 7.12
C GLU A 74 15.28 7.83 6.02
N PHE A 75 14.85 7.29 4.89
CA PHE A 75 15.74 6.99 3.77
C PHE A 75 16.23 8.25 3.07
N ALA A 76 15.38 9.27 2.94
CA ALA A 76 15.79 10.55 2.36
C ALA A 76 16.92 11.19 3.18
N GLU A 77 16.78 11.18 4.49
CA GLU A 77 17.81 11.72 5.40
C GLU A 77 19.08 10.86 5.38
N LYS A 78 18.93 9.55 5.41
CA LYS A 78 20.07 8.61 5.44
C LYS A 78 20.95 8.73 4.21
N TYR A 79 20.34 8.88 3.03
CA TYR A 79 21.07 8.87 1.76
C TYR A 79 21.17 10.25 1.10
N GLY A 80 20.68 11.30 1.76
CA GLY A 80 20.80 12.66 1.27
C GLY A 80 19.87 13.01 0.11
N PHE A 81 18.73 12.33 -0.01
CA PHE A 81 17.72 12.65 -1.04
C PHE A 81 16.82 13.79 -0.58
N LYS A 82 16.35 14.57 -1.56
CA LYS A 82 15.38 15.64 -1.33
C LYS A 82 14.17 15.40 -2.23
N TYR A 83 12.99 15.40 -1.63
CA TYR A 83 11.74 15.30 -2.36
C TYR A 83 10.81 16.44 -1.95
N ASN A 84 9.91 16.80 -2.84
CA ASN A 84 8.99 17.92 -2.61
C ASN A 84 7.78 17.50 -1.79
N LYS A 85 7.04 16.51 -2.30
CA LYS A 85 5.77 16.06 -1.73
C LYS A 85 5.67 14.55 -1.80
N LEU A 86 5.04 13.95 -0.79
CA LEU A 86 4.66 12.54 -0.81
C LEU A 86 3.14 12.44 -0.78
N THR A 87 2.57 11.70 -1.72
CA THR A 87 1.14 11.43 -1.77
C THR A 87 0.91 9.92 -1.80
N LEU A 88 -0.01 9.45 -0.96
CA LEU A 88 -0.41 8.04 -0.94
C LEU A 88 -1.69 7.91 -1.74
N LYS A 89 -1.69 6.98 -2.69
CA LYS A 89 -2.80 6.80 -3.64
C LYS A 89 -3.23 5.35 -3.74
N ASN A 90 -4.49 5.14 -4.06
CA ASN A 90 -5.00 3.81 -4.37
C ASN A 90 -4.69 3.48 -5.84
N ILE A 91 -3.44 3.14 -6.13
CA ILE A 91 -2.97 2.80 -7.47
C ILE A 91 -2.76 1.30 -7.53
N LYS A 92 -3.37 0.63 -8.52
CA LYS A 92 -3.24 -0.82 -8.71
C LYS A 92 -2.28 -1.20 -9.83
N SER A 93 -1.95 -0.25 -10.71
CA SER A 93 -1.11 -0.50 -11.90
C SER A 93 0.39 -0.36 -11.66
N ARG A 94 0.79 0.26 -10.57
CA ARG A 94 2.20 0.45 -10.21
C ARG A 94 2.34 0.71 -8.72
N TRP A 95 3.55 0.48 -8.19
CA TRP A 95 3.83 0.67 -6.76
C TRP A 95 4.11 2.12 -6.38
N GLY A 96 4.65 2.89 -7.31
CA GLY A 96 4.96 4.29 -7.06
C GLY A 96 5.37 5.03 -8.32
N SER A 97 5.63 6.33 -8.16
CA SER A 97 6.12 7.19 -9.23
C SER A 97 6.81 8.42 -8.63
N CYS A 98 7.63 9.07 -9.44
CA CYS A 98 8.26 10.33 -9.07
C CYS A 98 8.17 11.29 -10.25
N SER A 99 7.63 12.47 -10.04
CA SER A 99 7.52 13.49 -11.08
C SER A 99 8.85 14.25 -11.22
N ARG A 100 8.97 15.04 -12.29
CA ARG A 100 10.13 15.90 -12.50
C ARG A 100 10.27 16.97 -11.42
N LYS A 101 9.19 17.31 -10.74
CA LYS A 101 9.18 18.24 -9.60
C LYS A 101 9.52 17.57 -8.28
N ASN A 102 9.92 16.30 -8.33
CA ASN A 102 10.25 15.48 -7.16
C ASN A 102 9.07 15.26 -6.21
N ASN A 103 7.87 15.16 -6.79
CA ASN A 103 6.69 14.70 -6.07
C ASN A 103 6.62 13.19 -6.17
N ILE A 104 6.64 12.52 -5.03
CA ILE A 104 6.62 11.07 -4.94
C ILE A 104 5.19 10.61 -4.66
N ASN A 105 4.72 9.64 -5.44
CA ASN A 105 3.45 8.98 -5.22
C ASN A 105 3.73 7.52 -4.87
N LEU A 106 3.12 7.02 -3.81
CA LEU A 106 3.23 5.62 -3.43
C LEU A 106 1.85 5.01 -3.32
N SER A 107 1.73 3.76 -3.79
CA SER A 107 0.48 3.02 -3.68
C SER A 107 0.25 2.52 -2.27
N ILE A 108 -0.99 2.61 -1.78
CA ILE A 108 -1.37 2.01 -0.50
C ILE A 108 -1.21 0.49 -0.54
N HIS A 109 -1.24 -0.11 -1.73
CA HIS A 109 -1.07 -1.56 -1.91
C HIS A 109 0.36 -2.03 -1.64
N LEU A 110 1.32 -1.10 -1.46
CA LEU A 110 2.66 -1.45 -0.98
C LEU A 110 2.60 -2.19 0.36
N MET A 111 1.59 -1.89 1.17
CA MET A 111 1.43 -2.53 2.47
C MET A 111 1.16 -4.04 2.38
N ARG A 112 0.87 -4.56 1.17
CA ARG A 112 0.74 -6.00 0.92
C ARG A 112 2.08 -6.70 0.74
N LEU A 113 3.15 -5.93 0.55
CA LEU A 113 4.49 -6.47 0.28
C LEU A 113 5.29 -6.68 1.56
N PRO A 114 6.28 -7.60 1.53
CA PRO A 114 7.25 -7.69 2.61
C PRO A 114 8.04 -6.39 2.77
N ALA A 115 8.54 -6.14 3.99
CA ALA A 115 9.23 -4.88 4.30
C ALA A 115 10.40 -4.58 3.36
N HIS A 116 11.19 -5.59 2.97
CA HIS A 116 12.34 -5.37 2.10
C HIS A 116 11.95 -4.91 0.70
N LEU A 117 10.79 -5.34 0.19
CA LEU A 117 10.28 -4.89 -1.11
C LEU A 117 9.68 -3.49 -1.02
N ILE A 118 9.02 -3.17 0.08
CA ILE A 118 8.53 -1.81 0.33
C ILE A 118 9.71 -0.85 0.34
N ASP A 119 10.76 -1.19 1.07
CA ASP A 119 11.96 -0.37 1.17
C ASP A 119 12.61 -0.16 -0.20
N TYR A 120 12.67 -1.23 -1.02
CA TYR A 120 13.20 -1.15 -2.37
C TYR A 120 12.41 -0.16 -3.23
N VAL A 121 11.08 -0.21 -3.20
CA VAL A 121 10.23 0.71 -3.97
C VAL A 121 10.46 2.15 -3.51
N ILE A 122 10.53 2.39 -2.21
CA ILE A 122 10.79 3.72 -1.67
C ILE A 122 12.13 4.25 -2.19
N LEU A 123 13.18 3.45 -2.12
CA LEU A 123 14.51 3.85 -2.59
C LEU A 123 14.53 4.08 -4.10
N HIS A 124 13.79 3.25 -4.86
CA HIS A 124 13.64 3.42 -6.31
C HIS A 124 13.08 4.81 -6.63
N GLU A 125 12.01 5.23 -5.95
CA GLU A 125 11.42 6.53 -6.19
C GLU A 125 12.31 7.67 -5.68
N LEU A 126 13.02 7.50 -4.58
CA LEU A 126 13.95 8.50 -4.08
C LEU A 126 15.14 8.71 -5.04
N VAL A 127 15.65 7.63 -5.66
CA VAL A 127 16.70 7.77 -6.67
C VAL A 127 16.20 8.58 -7.86
N HIS A 128 14.91 8.48 -8.21
CA HIS A 128 14.31 9.31 -9.25
C HIS A 128 14.33 10.80 -8.95
N THR A 129 14.50 11.21 -7.70
CA THR A 129 14.67 12.64 -7.39
C THR A 129 16.01 13.19 -7.89
N VAL A 130 16.97 12.31 -8.17
CA VAL A 130 18.29 12.66 -8.72
C VAL A 130 18.38 12.29 -10.19
N HIS A 131 17.96 11.08 -10.55
CA HIS A 131 17.99 10.55 -11.91
C HIS A 131 16.59 10.19 -12.37
N HIS A 132 15.92 11.08 -13.10
CA HIS A 132 14.51 10.90 -13.47
C HIS A 132 14.29 9.76 -14.47
N ASN A 133 15.28 9.43 -15.29
CA ASN A 133 15.17 8.33 -16.24
C ASN A 133 15.88 7.08 -15.69
N HIS A 134 15.48 5.90 -16.19
CA HIS A 134 16.14 4.63 -15.85
C HIS A 134 17.47 4.49 -16.61
N SER A 135 18.34 5.48 -16.46
CA SER A 135 19.67 5.50 -17.09
C SER A 135 20.66 4.59 -16.34
N ALA A 136 21.86 4.42 -16.89
CA ALA A 136 22.92 3.68 -16.21
C ALA A 136 23.26 4.30 -14.84
N LYS A 137 23.20 5.63 -14.75
CA LYS A 137 23.45 6.35 -13.49
C LYS A 137 22.38 6.05 -12.44
N PHE A 138 21.11 5.95 -12.88
CA PHE A 138 20.00 5.58 -11.99
C PHE A 138 20.25 4.19 -11.39
N TRP A 139 20.51 3.21 -12.25
CA TRP A 139 20.70 1.83 -11.80
C TRP A 139 21.92 1.67 -10.92
N LYS A 140 23.01 2.39 -11.25
CA LYS A 140 24.22 2.37 -10.42
C LYS A 140 23.93 2.90 -9.02
N MET A 141 23.25 4.04 -8.92
CA MET A 141 22.93 4.63 -7.63
C MET A 141 22.04 3.71 -6.80
N LEU A 142 20.99 3.19 -7.41
CA LEU A 142 20.06 2.29 -6.72
C LEU A 142 20.77 1.00 -6.31
N ASN A 143 21.60 0.43 -7.18
CA ASN A 143 22.34 -0.78 -6.86
C ASN A 143 23.37 -0.56 -5.74
N ASP A 144 24.04 0.58 -5.71
CA ASP A 144 25.00 0.93 -4.64
C ASP A 144 24.31 0.99 -3.27
N ILE A 145 23.03 1.45 -3.25
CA ILE A 145 22.26 1.54 -2.02
C ILE A 145 21.68 0.18 -1.62
N THR A 146 21.11 -0.56 -2.57
CA THR A 146 20.34 -1.79 -2.29
C THR A 146 21.12 -3.08 -2.56
N GLY A 147 22.10 -3.03 -3.45
CA GLY A 147 22.89 -4.16 -3.87
C GLY A 147 22.25 -5.12 -4.88
N ARG A 148 20.97 -4.92 -5.26
CA ARG A 148 20.29 -5.87 -6.16
C ARG A 148 19.07 -5.32 -6.89
N SER A 149 19.12 -4.06 -7.30
CA SER A 149 17.98 -3.35 -7.85
C SER A 149 17.27 -4.02 -9.03
N LYS A 150 18.01 -4.40 -10.06
CA LYS A 150 17.42 -4.98 -11.28
C LYS A 150 16.83 -6.36 -11.06
N VAL A 151 17.40 -7.14 -10.16
CA VAL A 151 16.92 -8.49 -9.85
C VAL A 151 15.55 -8.44 -9.19
N ILE A 152 15.36 -7.52 -8.28
CA ILE A 152 14.09 -7.34 -7.58
C ILE A 152 13.02 -6.78 -8.53
N GLU A 153 13.38 -5.81 -9.37
CA GLU A 153 12.43 -5.14 -10.25
C GLU A 153 11.85 -6.08 -11.33
N LYS A 154 12.62 -7.06 -11.77
CA LYS A 154 12.15 -8.05 -12.75
C LYS A 154 11.13 -9.04 -12.19
N LYS A 155 10.94 -9.08 -10.91
CA LYS A 155 9.95 -9.92 -10.26
C LYS A 155 8.66 -9.15 -10.02
#